data_357be4780d7e281d82d1eb18ade9b1b6
#
_entry.id   357be4780d7e281d82d1eb18ade9b1b6
#
_cell.length_a   1.000
_cell.length_b   1.000
_cell.length_c   1.000
_cell.angle_alpha   90.00
_cell.angle_beta   90.00
_cell.angle_gamma   90.00
#
_symmetry.space_group_name_H-M   'P 1'
#
loop_
_entity.id
_entity.type
_entity.pdbx_description
1 polymer ?
#
loop_
_entity_poly.entity_id
_entity_poly.type
_entity_poly.pdbx_seq_one_letter_code
_entity_poly.pdbx_strand_id
1 'polypeptide(L)'
;MQPFDPGIHASRRARFLEHLGAAAAVIPAAALTTHHADCEWPFRQDSDFFYLTGFDEPDAVALLLPHRPEGERYVLFVQPKDPAAEVWTGFRWGTEGAVERYGAEIAHPLDQLAEKLPEYLAGAEAIAFRIGRHSAVESLVLSAWGRQLDTFARTGSAALGLVAPTPILHRLRLRKEPHELERLRQACRISAEAHELARANTHPGMNEAEVQAVIEAHFRSQGARGPAYGSIVAGGDNACVLHYTANTAPLQDGDLLLIDAGCSLE
;
A
#
# COMPACT_ATOMS: atom_id res chain seq x y z
N MET A 1 3.53 -10.35 15.92
CA MET A 1 3.59 -9.07 15.14
C MET A 1 4.68 -8.22 15.76
N GLN A 2 5.66 -7.75 14.99
CA GLN A 2 6.64 -6.78 15.51
C GLN A 2 5.93 -5.45 15.79
N PRO A 3 6.27 -4.74 16.87
CA PRO A 3 5.67 -3.44 17.13
C PRO A 3 6.01 -2.47 16.00
N PHE A 4 5.06 -1.58 15.69
CA PHE A 4 5.27 -0.51 14.71
C PHE A 4 6.44 0.39 15.15
N ASP A 5 7.44 0.55 14.28
CA ASP A 5 8.59 1.43 14.52
C ASP A 5 8.54 2.63 13.55
N PRO A 6 8.17 3.81 14.03
CA PRO A 6 8.12 5.02 13.20
C PRO A 6 9.49 5.44 12.66
N GLY A 7 10.59 5.06 13.32
CA GLY A 7 11.95 5.38 12.90
C GLY A 7 12.32 4.77 11.55
N ILE A 8 11.80 3.58 11.25
CA ILE A 8 11.99 2.94 9.94
C ILE A 8 11.44 3.82 8.82
N HIS A 9 10.20 4.28 8.96
CA HIS A 9 9.54 5.11 7.94
C HIS A 9 10.15 6.52 7.88
N ALA A 10 10.58 7.09 9.00
CA ALA A 10 11.30 8.37 9.04
C ALA A 10 12.62 8.29 8.24
N SER A 11 13.41 7.22 8.43
CA SER A 11 14.63 6.99 7.66
C SER A 11 14.36 6.85 6.16
N ARG A 12 13.28 6.16 5.78
CA ARG A 12 12.86 6.01 4.39
C ARG A 12 12.44 7.33 3.76
N ARG A 13 11.69 8.15 4.49
CA ARG A 13 11.32 9.51 4.05
C ARG A 13 12.55 10.39 3.85
N ALA A 14 13.51 10.36 4.78
CA ALA A 14 14.74 11.13 4.66
C ALA A 14 15.49 10.77 3.36
N ARG A 15 15.71 9.49 3.10
CA ARG A 15 16.34 9.00 1.86
C ARG A 15 15.54 9.36 0.59
N PHE A 16 14.23 9.29 0.67
CA PHE A 16 13.38 9.68 -0.45
C PHE A 16 13.51 11.18 -0.76
N LEU A 17 13.49 12.03 0.27
CA LEU A 17 13.64 13.48 0.16
C LEU A 17 15.02 13.87 -0.44
N GLU A 18 16.10 13.18 -0.06
CA GLU A 18 17.44 13.39 -0.65
C GLU A 18 17.45 13.18 -2.17
N HIS A 19 16.68 12.22 -2.68
CA HIS A 19 16.61 11.92 -4.12
C HIS A 19 15.54 12.74 -4.85
N LEU A 20 14.59 13.30 -4.12
CA LEU A 20 13.49 14.07 -4.69
C LEU A 20 13.94 15.46 -5.16
N GLY A 21 15.04 15.99 -4.59
CA GLY A 21 15.51 17.35 -4.86
C GLY A 21 14.52 18.40 -4.34
N ALA A 22 14.23 19.41 -5.13
CA ALA A 22 13.30 20.48 -4.77
C ALA A 22 11.84 20.25 -5.24
N ALA A 23 11.51 19.01 -5.65
CA ALA A 23 10.15 18.66 -6.03
C ALA A 23 9.27 18.39 -4.79
N ALA A 24 8.00 18.76 -4.84
CA ALA A 24 6.99 18.39 -3.86
C ALA A 24 6.37 17.04 -4.25
N ALA A 25 6.43 16.03 -3.38
CA ALA A 25 5.76 14.75 -3.65
C ALA A 25 4.37 14.70 -3.03
N VAL A 26 3.42 14.22 -3.82
CA VAL A 26 2.05 13.90 -3.40
C VAL A 26 1.85 12.39 -3.57
N ILE A 27 1.73 11.68 -2.46
CA ILE A 27 1.65 10.21 -2.41
C ILE A 27 0.31 9.81 -1.79
N PRO A 28 -0.68 9.40 -2.60
CA PRO A 28 -1.97 8.93 -2.09
C PRO A 28 -1.88 7.53 -1.49
N ALA A 29 -2.69 7.29 -0.46
CA ALA A 29 -3.02 5.98 0.06
C ALA A 29 -3.96 5.23 -0.90
N ALA A 30 -4.11 3.93 -0.70
CA ALA A 30 -5.18 3.18 -1.34
C ALA A 30 -6.54 3.62 -0.78
N ALA A 31 -7.56 3.61 -1.64
CA ALA A 31 -8.95 3.74 -1.24
C ALA A 31 -9.56 2.36 -0.96
N LEU A 32 -10.65 2.33 -0.22
CA LEU A 32 -11.48 1.13 -0.12
C LEU A 32 -12.07 0.78 -1.49
N THR A 33 -12.15 -0.50 -1.78
CA THR A 33 -12.69 -1.00 -3.04
C THR A 33 -13.94 -1.83 -2.77
N THR A 34 -15.07 -1.37 -3.30
CA THR A 34 -16.34 -2.09 -3.17
C THR A 34 -16.29 -3.39 -3.99
N HIS A 35 -16.63 -4.50 -3.33
CA HIS A 35 -16.83 -5.79 -3.96
C HIS A 35 -18.26 -5.90 -4.51
N HIS A 36 -19.25 -5.57 -3.65
CA HIS A 36 -20.67 -5.72 -3.95
C HIS A 36 -21.47 -4.91 -2.94
N ALA A 37 -22.39 -4.06 -3.40
CA ALA A 37 -23.28 -3.21 -2.59
C ALA A 37 -22.51 -2.44 -1.50
N ASP A 38 -22.68 -2.80 -0.23
CA ASP A 38 -22.00 -2.26 0.95
C ASP A 38 -20.85 -3.15 1.45
N CYS A 39 -20.53 -4.22 0.72
CA CYS A 39 -19.40 -5.09 1.05
C CYS A 39 -18.12 -4.65 0.32
N GLU A 40 -17.04 -4.53 1.05
CA GLU A 40 -15.74 -4.13 0.55
C GLU A 40 -14.78 -5.32 0.46
N TRP A 41 -13.83 -5.25 -0.49
CA TRP A 41 -12.69 -6.13 -0.47
C TRP A 41 -11.83 -5.87 0.78
N PRO A 42 -11.13 -6.91 1.31
CA PRO A 42 -10.16 -6.70 2.36
C PRO A 42 -9.18 -5.59 1.98
N PHE A 43 -9.06 -4.57 2.84
CA PHE A 43 -8.21 -3.42 2.57
C PHE A 43 -6.74 -3.85 2.47
N ARG A 44 -6.05 -3.34 1.46
CA ARG A 44 -4.62 -3.40 1.31
C ARG A 44 -4.07 -2.04 0.95
N GLN A 45 -3.15 -1.53 1.77
CA GLN A 45 -2.53 -0.24 1.54
C GLN A 45 -1.67 -0.22 0.26
N ASP A 46 -1.60 0.95 -0.40
CA ASP A 46 -0.63 1.20 -1.46
C ASP A 46 0.79 1.00 -0.91
N SER A 47 1.58 0.20 -1.62
CA SER A 47 2.89 -0.22 -1.12
C SER A 47 3.90 0.93 -1.03
N ASP A 48 3.81 1.94 -1.89
CA ASP A 48 4.71 3.10 -1.88
C ASP A 48 4.33 4.06 -0.77
N PHE A 49 3.02 4.28 -0.58
CA PHE A 49 2.50 5.06 0.53
C PHE A 49 2.88 4.41 1.88
N PHE A 50 2.62 3.11 2.04
CA PHE A 50 2.97 2.38 3.26
C PHE A 50 4.47 2.39 3.54
N TYR A 51 5.30 2.19 2.52
CA TYR A 51 6.76 2.22 2.64
C TYR A 51 7.26 3.52 3.27
N LEU A 52 6.69 4.66 2.87
CA LEU A 52 7.07 5.98 3.36
C LEU A 52 6.43 6.36 4.70
N THR A 53 5.21 5.91 4.97
CA THR A 53 4.42 6.41 6.09
C THR A 53 4.19 5.39 7.21
N GLY A 54 4.09 4.11 6.86
CA GLY A 54 3.59 3.05 7.75
C GLY A 54 2.12 3.18 8.10
N PHE A 55 1.40 4.19 7.55
CA PHE A 55 0.00 4.45 7.85
C PHE A 55 -0.89 3.46 7.09
N ASP A 56 -1.66 2.67 7.82
CA ASP A 56 -2.44 1.54 7.27
C ASP A 56 -3.95 1.79 7.33
N GLU A 57 -4.37 3.02 7.09
CA GLU A 57 -5.78 3.37 6.90
C GLU A 57 -6.02 3.85 5.47
N PRO A 58 -7.23 3.62 4.91
CA PRO A 58 -7.58 4.06 3.57
C PRO A 58 -7.73 5.59 3.47
N ASP A 59 -7.81 6.07 2.24
CA ASP A 59 -8.20 7.45 1.94
C ASP A 59 -7.36 8.49 2.67
N ALA A 60 -6.04 8.36 2.57
CA ALA A 60 -5.10 9.35 3.08
C ALA A 60 -4.19 9.88 1.96
N VAL A 61 -3.54 11.02 2.19
CA VAL A 61 -2.53 11.58 1.28
C VAL A 61 -1.34 12.07 2.09
N ALA A 62 -0.14 11.62 1.70
CA ALA A 62 1.11 12.13 2.23
C ALA A 62 1.71 13.18 1.30
N LEU A 63 2.12 14.31 1.87
CA LEU A 63 2.95 15.28 1.19
C LEU A 63 4.38 15.21 1.75
N LEU A 64 5.37 15.17 0.86
CA LEU A 64 6.79 15.24 1.20
C LEU A 64 7.38 16.46 0.50
N LEU A 65 7.78 17.46 1.27
CA LEU A 65 7.95 18.84 0.87
C LEU A 65 9.36 19.36 1.22
N PRO A 66 10.42 18.96 0.50
CA PRO A 66 11.79 19.38 0.83
C PRO A 66 12.00 20.90 0.76
N HIS A 67 11.20 21.62 -0.03
CA HIS A 67 11.25 23.07 -0.18
C HIS A 67 10.63 23.84 0.99
N ARG A 68 9.92 23.14 1.90
CA ARG A 68 9.32 23.77 3.10
C ARG A 68 10.30 23.76 4.27
N PRO A 69 10.12 24.66 5.26
CA PRO A 69 10.93 24.65 6.46
C PRO A 69 10.79 23.35 7.25
N GLU A 70 11.75 23.08 8.11
CA GLU A 70 11.68 21.97 9.07
C GLU A 70 10.42 22.14 9.94
N GLY A 71 9.72 21.03 10.19
CA GLY A 71 8.40 21.01 10.85
C GLY A 71 7.21 21.13 9.89
N GLU A 72 7.44 21.27 8.57
CA GLU A 72 6.40 21.30 7.53
C GLU A 72 6.69 20.38 6.34
N ARG A 73 7.72 19.53 6.44
CA ARG A 73 8.19 18.70 5.32
C ARG A 73 7.44 17.40 5.14
N TYR A 74 6.82 16.90 6.20
CA TYR A 74 6.00 15.70 6.14
C TYR A 74 4.60 15.99 6.67
N VAL A 75 3.65 16.07 5.74
CA VAL A 75 2.25 16.39 6.04
C VAL A 75 1.37 15.21 5.69
N LEU A 76 0.46 14.83 6.57
CA LEU A 76 -0.56 13.81 6.31
C LEU A 76 -1.96 14.42 6.29
N PHE A 77 -2.71 14.09 5.25
CA PHE A 77 -4.15 14.27 5.20
C PHE A 77 -4.80 12.92 5.47
N VAL A 78 -5.62 12.83 6.49
CA VAL A 78 -6.18 11.56 6.98
C VAL A 78 -7.67 11.71 7.29
N GLN A 79 -8.38 10.61 7.36
CA GLN A 79 -9.75 10.62 7.86
C GLN A 79 -9.76 11.08 9.32
N PRO A 80 -10.61 12.05 9.69
CA PRO A 80 -10.73 12.48 11.08
C PRO A 80 -11.32 11.37 11.95
N LYS A 81 -11.08 11.43 13.26
CA LYS A 81 -11.84 10.64 14.23
C LYS A 81 -13.31 10.99 14.12
N ASP A 82 -14.15 9.97 14.00
CA ASP A 82 -15.61 10.10 13.95
C ASP A 82 -16.22 8.92 14.71
N PRO A 83 -16.62 9.12 15.97
CA PRO A 83 -17.21 8.06 16.78
C PRO A 83 -18.41 7.36 16.15
N ALA A 84 -19.20 8.06 15.33
CA ALA A 84 -20.35 7.48 14.64
C ALA A 84 -19.91 6.56 13.49
N ALA A 85 -18.91 6.96 12.73
CA ALA A 85 -18.32 6.13 11.68
C ALA A 85 -17.51 4.95 12.27
N GLU A 86 -16.79 5.17 13.37
CA GLU A 86 -15.97 4.12 14.02
C GLU A 86 -16.79 2.95 14.57
N VAL A 87 -18.07 3.15 14.86
CA VAL A 87 -18.99 2.05 15.20
C VAL A 87 -19.12 1.05 14.05
N TRP A 88 -19.00 1.51 12.80
CA TRP A 88 -19.15 0.69 11.58
C TRP A 88 -17.83 0.21 11.00
N THR A 89 -16.85 1.12 10.96
CA THR A 89 -15.58 0.88 10.23
C THR A 89 -14.39 0.58 11.15
N GLY A 90 -14.58 0.63 12.47
CA GLY A 90 -13.51 0.45 13.44
C GLY A 90 -12.75 1.75 13.74
N PHE A 91 -11.78 1.63 14.61
CA PHE A 91 -10.94 2.73 15.11
C PHE A 91 -10.21 3.48 14.00
N ARG A 92 -10.12 4.81 14.13
CA ARG A 92 -9.33 5.71 13.28
C ARG A 92 -8.29 6.46 14.10
N TRP A 93 -7.07 6.53 13.58
CA TRP A 93 -5.99 7.28 14.24
C TRP A 93 -6.26 8.78 14.24
N GLY A 94 -6.90 9.30 13.18
CA GLY A 94 -7.16 10.73 13.04
C GLY A 94 -5.89 11.57 12.92
N THR A 95 -6.05 12.88 12.98
CA THR A 95 -4.93 13.82 12.84
C THR A 95 -3.95 13.74 14.01
N GLU A 96 -4.43 13.51 15.23
CA GLU A 96 -3.57 13.35 16.41
C GLU A 96 -2.67 12.12 16.28
N GLY A 97 -3.26 10.95 15.95
CA GLY A 97 -2.50 9.73 15.74
C GLY A 97 -1.54 9.81 14.56
N ALA A 98 -1.88 10.55 13.50
CA ALA A 98 -0.98 10.81 12.38
C ALA A 98 0.30 11.52 12.83
N VAL A 99 0.21 12.46 13.77
CA VAL A 99 1.36 13.17 14.35
C VAL A 99 2.08 12.28 15.37
N GLU A 100 1.38 11.81 16.40
CA GLU A 100 2.00 11.16 17.56
C GLU A 100 2.60 9.79 17.24
N ARG A 101 1.92 9.00 16.40
CA ARG A 101 2.32 7.64 16.08
C ARG A 101 3.12 7.53 14.78
N TYR A 102 2.69 8.23 13.72
CA TYR A 102 3.27 8.10 12.39
C TYR A 102 4.27 9.20 12.06
N GLY A 103 4.48 10.15 12.99
CA GLY A 103 5.52 11.16 12.91
C GLY A 103 5.27 12.19 11.80
N ALA A 104 4.01 12.44 11.45
CA ALA A 104 3.67 13.58 10.63
C ALA A 104 4.04 14.87 11.37
N GLU A 105 4.68 15.81 10.69
CA GLU A 105 5.00 17.12 11.26
C GLU A 105 3.73 17.96 11.36
N ILE A 106 2.84 17.81 10.37
CA ILE A 106 1.50 18.40 10.36
C ILE A 106 0.51 17.34 9.88
N ALA A 107 -0.69 17.33 10.45
CA ALA A 107 -1.79 16.51 9.96
C ALA A 107 -3.06 17.31 9.80
N HIS A 108 -3.81 17.02 8.75
CA HIS A 108 -5.10 17.66 8.43
C HIS A 108 -6.18 16.61 8.18
N PRO A 109 -7.45 16.94 8.44
CA PRO A 109 -8.57 16.19 7.88
C PRO A 109 -8.49 16.12 6.35
N LEU A 110 -8.83 14.96 5.78
CA LEU A 110 -8.72 14.72 4.34
C LEU A 110 -9.57 15.68 3.49
N ASP A 111 -10.72 16.09 3.99
CA ASP A 111 -11.62 17.03 3.31
C ASP A 111 -11.00 18.42 3.08
N GLN A 112 -9.95 18.78 3.84
CA GLN A 112 -9.19 20.01 3.65
C GLN A 112 -8.12 19.90 2.54
N LEU A 113 -7.92 18.74 1.92
CA LEU A 113 -6.88 18.54 0.91
C LEU A 113 -7.03 19.50 -0.26
N ALA A 114 -8.25 19.66 -0.79
CA ALA A 114 -8.50 20.50 -1.96
C ALA A 114 -8.16 22.01 -1.70
N GLU A 115 -8.38 22.46 -0.47
CA GLU A 115 -8.11 23.84 -0.05
C GLU A 115 -6.62 24.06 0.19
N LYS A 116 -5.96 23.15 0.91
CA LYS A 116 -4.59 23.33 1.39
C LYS A 116 -3.51 22.89 0.41
N LEU A 117 -3.79 21.95 -0.47
CA LEU A 117 -2.81 21.41 -1.42
C LEU A 117 -2.11 22.50 -2.26
N PRO A 118 -2.81 23.54 -2.80
CA PRO A 118 -2.15 24.58 -3.55
C PRO A 118 -1.10 25.37 -2.76
N GLU A 119 -1.33 25.60 -1.46
CA GLU A 119 -0.40 26.26 -0.57
C GLU A 119 0.86 25.42 -0.36
N TYR A 120 0.70 24.12 -0.09
CA TYR A 120 1.82 23.21 0.13
C TYR A 120 2.68 22.99 -1.12
N LEU A 121 2.09 23.07 -2.31
CA LEU A 121 2.81 22.95 -3.58
C LEU A 121 3.47 24.26 -4.04
N ALA A 122 3.15 25.39 -3.40
CA ALA A 122 3.74 26.68 -3.77
C ALA A 122 5.25 26.70 -3.46
N GLY A 123 6.04 27.16 -4.44
CA GLY A 123 7.50 27.25 -4.32
C GLY A 123 8.26 25.98 -4.66
N ALA A 124 7.59 24.85 -4.94
CA ALA A 124 8.23 23.64 -5.44
C ALA A 124 8.69 23.84 -6.89
N GLU A 125 9.86 23.30 -7.25
CA GLU A 125 10.37 23.34 -8.63
C GLU A 125 9.65 22.36 -9.57
N ALA A 126 9.16 21.25 -9.03
CA ALA A 126 8.37 20.26 -9.74
C ALA A 126 7.39 19.56 -8.77
N ILE A 127 6.39 18.87 -9.31
CA ILE A 127 5.47 18.06 -8.51
C ILE A 127 5.72 16.58 -8.84
N ALA A 128 6.10 15.79 -7.83
CA ALA A 128 6.26 14.37 -7.97
C ALA A 128 4.93 13.67 -7.65
N PHE A 129 4.27 13.15 -8.69
CA PHE A 129 2.97 12.50 -8.60
C PHE A 129 2.84 11.37 -9.62
N ARG A 130 2.21 10.26 -9.22
CA ARG A 130 1.96 9.12 -10.12
C ARG A 130 0.62 9.29 -10.81
N ILE A 131 0.66 9.75 -12.06
CA ILE A 131 -0.53 9.92 -12.91
C ILE A 131 -1.19 8.57 -13.22
N GLY A 132 -2.53 8.56 -13.34
CA GLY A 132 -3.32 7.40 -13.78
C GLY A 132 -3.67 6.38 -12.68
N ARG A 133 -3.39 6.67 -11.40
CA ARG A 133 -3.67 5.74 -10.28
C ARG A 133 -4.75 6.20 -9.32
N HIS A 134 -4.85 7.48 -9.06
CA HIS A 134 -5.73 8.07 -8.05
C HIS A 134 -6.44 9.30 -8.63
N SER A 135 -7.49 9.07 -9.43
CA SER A 135 -8.15 10.10 -10.24
C SER A 135 -8.62 11.33 -9.43
N ALA A 136 -9.14 11.12 -8.22
CA ALA A 136 -9.59 12.21 -7.37
C ALA A 136 -8.43 13.12 -6.94
N VAL A 137 -7.33 12.55 -6.44
CA VAL A 137 -6.14 13.31 -6.04
C VAL A 137 -5.43 13.90 -7.26
N GLU A 138 -5.39 13.17 -8.38
CA GLU A 138 -4.85 13.65 -9.65
C GLU A 138 -5.52 14.94 -10.10
N SER A 139 -6.86 14.99 -10.06
CA SER A 139 -7.62 16.18 -10.43
C SER A 139 -7.26 17.39 -9.55
N LEU A 140 -7.03 17.18 -8.25
CA LEU A 140 -6.60 18.24 -7.34
C LEU A 140 -5.17 18.72 -7.64
N VAL A 141 -4.25 17.80 -7.88
CA VAL A 141 -2.85 18.10 -8.23
C VAL A 141 -2.79 18.91 -9.53
N LEU A 142 -3.47 18.44 -10.58
CA LEU A 142 -3.47 19.11 -11.87
C LEU A 142 -4.12 20.49 -11.80
N SER A 143 -5.22 20.61 -11.04
CA SER A 143 -5.88 21.90 -10.81
C SER A 143 -4.98 22.88 -10.03
N ALA A 144 -4.27 22.41 -9.00
CA ALA A 144 -3.33 23.24 -8.25
C ALA A 144 -2.15 23.69 -9.11
N TRP A 145 -1.59 22.78 -9.90
CA TRP A 145 -0.50 23.07 -10.84
C TRP A 145 -0.94 24.05 -11.94
N GLY A 146 -2.10 23.83 -12.56
CA GLY A 146 -2.67 24.75 -13.56
C GLY A 146 -2.77 26.18 -13.03
N ARG A 147 -3.29 26.37 -11.82
CA ARG A 147 -3.36 27.72 -11.17
C ARG A 147 -1.98 28.35 -10.97
N GLN A 148 -0.94 27.58 -10.66
CA GLN A 148 0.42 28.13 -10.58
C GLN A 148 0.92 28.62 -11.94
N LEU A 149 0.69 27.85 -13.01
CA LEU A 149 1.07 28.24 -14.38
C LEU A 149 0.32 29.47 -14.86
N ASP A 150 -0.99 29.57 -14.60
CA ASP A 150 -1.80 30.74 -14.95
C ASP A 150 -1.32 32.02 -14.25
N THR A 151 -0.73 31.90 -13.06
CA THR A 151 -0.25 33.04 -12.28
C THR A 151 1.25 33.28 -12.43
N PHE A 152 1.98 32.42 -13.14
CA PHE A 152 3.44 32.45 -13.25
C PHE A 152 4.00 33.81 -13.71
N ALA A 153 3.39 34.43 -14.72
CA ALA A 153 3.84 35.73 -15.23
C ALA A 153 3.80 36.84 -14.16
N ARG A 154 2.94 36.69 -13.15
CA ARG A 154 2.78 37.65 -12.06
C ARG A 154 3.61 37.30 -10.83
N THR A 155 3.72 36.02 -10.51
CA THR A 155 4.37 35.51 -9.29
C THR A 155 5.85 35.19 -9.49
N GLY A 156 6.25 34.91 -10.73
CA GLY A 156 7.59 34.42 -11.07
C GLY A 156 7.89 33.01 -10.54
N SER A 157 6.89 32.31 -10.00
CA SER A 157 7.07 30.99 -9.37
C SER A 157 5.95 30.02 -9.75
N ALA A 158 6.32 28.86 -10.26
CA ALA A 158 5.46 27.71 -10.47
C ALA A 158 6.33 26.43 -10.56
N ALA A 159 5.76 25.29 -10.24
CA ALA A 159 6.37 24.01 -10.58
C ALA A 159 6.49 23.88 -12.10
N LEU A 160 7.70 23.58 -12.61
CA LEU A 160 7.95 23.54 -14.05
C LEU A 160 7.58 22.22 -14.71
N GLY A 161 7.14 21.23 -13.93
CA GLY A 161 6.71 19.95 -14.49
C GLY A 161 6.21 18.95 -13.44
N LEU A 162 5.63 17.87 -13.97
CA LEU A 162 5.29 16.67 -13.21
C LEU A 162 6.36 15.62 -13.42
N VAL A 163 6.80 15.00 -12.34
CA VAL A 163 7.78 13.91 -12.35
C VAL A 163 7.21 12.67 -11.66
N ALA A 164 7.61 11.48 -12.09
CA ALA A 164 7.18 10.25 -11.45
C ALA A 164 8.02 9.98 -10.18
N PRO A 165 7.43 9.80 -9.00
CA PRO A 165 8.16 9.38 -7.80
C PRO A 165 8.60 7.92 -7.85
N THR A 166 7.97 7.12 -8.68
CA THR A 166 8.16 5.67 -8.82
C THR A 166 9.61 5.22 -9.02
N PRO A 167 10.43 5.84 -9.89
CA PRO A 167 11.82 5.42 -10.05
C PRO A 167 12.66 5.54 -8.78
N ILE A 168 12.41 6.59 -7.98
CA ILE A 168 13.09 6.77 -6.68
C ILE A 168 12.64 5.68 -5.71
N LEU A 169 11.33 5.51 -5.54
CA LEU A 169 10.75 4.52 -4.62
C LEU A 169 11.17 3.10 -4.97
N HIS A 170 11.12 2.72 -6.23
CA HIS A 170 11.53 1.38 -6.65
C HIS A 170 13.02 1.13 -6.39
N ARG A 171 13.89 2.13 -6.60
CA ARG A 171 15.32 2.02 -6.28
C ARG A 171 15.56 1.84 -4.78
N LEU A 172 14.86 2.58 -3.93
CA LEU A 172 14.95 2.44 -2.48
C LEU A 172 14.45 1.06 -2.01
N ARG A 173 13.36 0.56 -2.58
CA ARG A 173 12.74 -0.73 -2.24
C ARG A 173 13.46 -1.94 -2.85
N LEU A 174 14.32 -1.74 -3.85
CA LEU A 174 15.06 -2.83 -4.52
C LEU A 174 15.97 -3.56 -3.53
N ARG A 175 16.69 -2.82 -2.68
CA ARG A 175 17.53 -3.38 -1.63
C ARG A 175 16.75 -3.40 -0.32
N LYS A 176 16.51 -4.62 0.20
CA LYS A 176 15.74 -4.82 1.43
C LYS A 176 16.60 -4.51 2.66
N GLU A 177 16.01 -3.83 3.60
CA GLU A 177 16.59 -3.54 4.91
C GLU A 177 16.55 -4.79 5.81
N PRO A 178 17.35 -4.88 6.88
CA PRO A 178 17.40 -6.08 7.73
C PRO A 178 16.03 -6.53 8.26
N HIS A 179 15.17 -5.59 8.67
CA HIS A 179 13.83 -5.91 9.16
C HIS A 179 12.90 -6.42 8.04
N GLU A 180 13.06 -5.93 6.79
CA GLU A 180 12.32 -6.44 5.63
C GLU A 180 12.76 -7.88 5.29
N LEU A 181 14.07 -8.17 5.37
CA LEU A 181 14.60 -9.51 5.16
C LEU A 181 14.06 -10.49 6.21
N GLU A 182 13.93 -10.07 7.46
CA GLU A 182 13.35 -10.92 8.51
C GLU A 182 11.88 -11.21 8.25
N ARG A 183 11.10 -10.21 7.82
CA ARG A 183 9.70 -10.40 7.41
C ARG A 183 9.57 -11.35 6.21
N LEU A 184 10.44 -11.19 5.21
CA LEU A 184 10.48 -12.10 4.07
C LEU A 184 10.82 -13.53 4.48
N ARG A 185 11.81 -13.74 5.37
CA ARG A 185 12.14 -15.07 5.89
C ARG A 185 10.95 -15.70 6.63
N GLN A 186 10.25 -14.91 7.44
CA GLN A 186 9.05 -15.37 8.13
C GLN A 186 7.95 -15.78 7.13
N ALA A 187 7.69 -14.96 6.10
CA ALA A 187 6.71 -15.28 5.06
C ALA A 187 7.09 -16.56 4.30
N CYS A 188 8.37 -16.69 3.92
CA CYS A 188 8.87 -17.90 3.25
C CYS A 188 8.71 -19.15 4.12
N ARG A 189 9.01 -19.07 5.43
CA ARG A 189 8.85 -20.21 6.35
C ARG A 189 7.38 -20.64 6.44
N ILE A 190 6.47 -19.69 6.70
CA ILE A 190 5.02 -19.99 6.79
C ILE A 190 4.52 -20.59 5.49
N SER A 191 4.95 -20.06 4.34
CA SER A 191 4.54 -20.58 3.04
C SER A 191 5.09 -21.99 2.81
N ALA A 192 6.35 -22.26 3.13
CA ALA A 192 6.93 -23.60 3.00
C ALA A 192 6.24 -24.63 3.90
N GLU A 193 5.93 -24.27 5.15
CA GLU A 193 5.17 -25.11 6.07
C GLU A 193 3.77 -25.43 5.51
N ALA A 194 3.09 -24.46 4.91
CA ALA A 194 1.78 -24.67 4.28
C ALA A 194 1.85 -25.63 3.09
N HIS A 195 2.88 -25.52 2.25
CA HIS A 195 3.12 -26.45 1.14
C HIS A 195 3.39 -27.88 1.64
N GLU A 196 4.14 -28.05 2.72
CA GLU A 196 4.35 -29.36 3.32
C GLU A 196 3.06 -29.94 3.90
N LEU A 197 2.22 -29.13 4.52
CA LEU A 197 0.90 -29.55 5.00
C LEU A 197 0.00 -29.95 3.83
N ALA A 198 -0.04 -29.18 2.75
CA ALA A 198 -0.78 -29.53 1.55
C ALA A 198 -0.32 -30.89 1.00
N ARG A 199 0.99 -31.06 0.81
CA ARG A 199 1.58 -32.32 0.35
C ARG A 199 1.19 -33.52 1.23
N ALA A 200 1.18 -33.34 2.56
CA ALA A 200 0.88 -34.42 3.51
C ALA A 200 -0.61 -34.78 3.55
N ASN A 201 -1.50 -33.87 3.21
CA ASN A 201 -2.96 -34.03 3.32
C ASN A 201 -3.64 -34.32 1.97
N THR A 202 -2.96 -34.05 0.84
CA THR A 202 -3.56 -34.28 -0.47
C THR A 202 -3.63 -35.76 -0.82
N HIS A 203 -4.81 -36.18 -1.31
CA HIS A 203 -5.05 -37.53 -1.79
C HIS A 203 -6.07 -37.53 -2.95
N PRO A 204 -6.09 -38.58 -3.79
CA PRO A 204 -7.11 -38.71 -4.82
C PRO A 204 -8.53 -38.61 -4.27
N GLY A 205 -9.40 -37.92 -5.03
CA GLY A 205 -10.79 -37.64 -4.66
C GLY A 205 -11.00 -36.36 -3.89
N MET A 206 -9.95 -35.70 -3.37
CA MET A 206 -10.08 -34.29 -2.88
C MET A 206 -10.40 -33.34 -4.00
N ASN A 207 -11.04 -32.23 -3.64
CA ASN A 207 -11.20 -31.09 -4.54
C ASN A 207 -10.01 -30.12 -4.38
N GLU A 208 -9.61 -29.45 -5.46
CA GLU A 208 -8.56 -28.41 -5.43
C GLU A 208 -8.83 -27.34 -4.35
N ALA A 209 -10.12 -26.97 -4.13
CA ALA A 209 -10.51 -26.03 -3.08
C ALA A 209 -10.22 -26.55 -1.67
N GLU A 210 -10.28 -27.85 -1.43
CA GLU A 210 -9.95 -28.43 -0.10
C GLU A 210 -8.45 -28.30 0.17
N VAL A 211 -7.59 -28.49 -0.83
CA VAL A 211 -6.15 -28.28 -0.72
C VAL A 211 -5.84 -26.79 -0.51
N GLN A 212 -6.50 -25.90 -1.24
CA GLN A 212 -6.41 -24.46 -1.03
C GLN A 212 -6.76 -24.08 0.41
N ALA A 213 -7.84 -24.63 0.95
CA ALA A 213 -8.29 -24.36 2.33
C ALA A 213 -7.24 -24.77 3.36
N VAL A 214 -6.56 -25.91 3.19
CA VAL A 214 -5.46 -26.35 4.06
C VAL A 214 -4.33 -25.32 4.09
N ILE A 215 -3.91 -24.83 2.92
CA ILE A 215 -2.84 -23.83 2.76
C ILE A 215 -3.22 -22.51 3.43
N GLU A 216 -4.38 -21.95 3.11
CA GLU A 216 -4.81 -20.64 3.57
C GLU A 216 -5.17 -20.63 5.07
N ALA A 217 -5.68 -21.74 5.60
CA ALA A 217 -5.89 -21.91 7.04
C ALA A 217 -4.56 -21.86 7.80
N HIS A 218 -3.51 -22.51 7.27
CA HIS A 218 -2.18 -22.44 7.88
C HIS A 218 -1.64 -21.00 7.86
N PHE A 219 -1.73 -20.28 6.73
CA PHE A 219 -1.32 -18.87 6.65
C PHE A 219 -1.94 -18.03 7.78
N ARG A 220 -3.26 -18.13 7.94
CA ARG A 220 -3.98 -17.39 8.98
C ARG A 220 -3.64 -17.83 10.40
N SER A 221 -3.48 -19.14 10.64
CA SER A 221 -3.10 -19.68 11.94
C SER A 221 -1.72 -19.21 12.41
N GLN A 222 -0.83 -18.90 11.46
CA GLN A 222 0.51 -18.37 11.73
C GLN A 222 0.55 -16.83 11.79
N GLY A 223 -0.61 -16.16 11.77
CA GLY A 223 -0.74 -14.71 11.90
C GLY A 223 -0.52 -13.93 10.61
N ALA A 224 -0.52 -14.60 9.45
CA ALA A 224 -0.56 -13.89 8.16
C ALA A 224 -1.96 -13.31 7.89
N ARG A 225 -2.03 -12.22 7.13
CA ARG A 225 -3.31 -11.65 6.67
C ARG A 225 -4.09 -12.61 5.77
N GLY A 226 -3.43 -13.57 5.16
CA GLY A 226 -3.97 -14.52 4.19
C GLY A 226 -3.00 -14.73 3.04
N PRO A 227 -3.49 -15.18 1.89
CA PRO A 227 -2.68 -15.31 0.69
C PRO A 227 -2.26 -13.93 0.16
N ALA A 228 -1.05 -13.84 -0.40
CA ALA A 228 -0.51 -12.61 -1.00
C ALA A 228 -1.11 -12.34 -2.40
N TYR A 229 -1.64 -13.37 -3.03
CA TYR A 229 -2.32 -13.40 -4.33
C TYR A 229 -3.28 -14.59 -4.34
N GLY A 230 -4.19 -14.66 -5.31
CA GLY A 230 -5.11 -15.80 -5.43
C GLY A 230 -4.33 -17.11 -5.54
N SER A 231 -4.49 -17.98 -4.55
CA SER A 231 -3.81 -19.26 -4.53
C SER A 231 -4.18 -20.09 -5.76
N ILE A 232 -3.21 -20.72 -6.40
CA ILE A 232 -3.39 -21.62 -7.53
C ILE A 232 -3.20 -23.06 -7.00
N VAL A 233 -4.22 -23.87 -7.17
CA VAL A 233 -4.19 -25.31 -6.89
C VAL A 233 -4.78 -26.00 -8.09
N ALA A 234 -3.95 -26.63 -8.93
CA ALA A 234 -4.31 -27.07 -10.26
C ALA A 234 -3.90 -28.53 -10.50
N GLY A 235 -4.88 -29.43 -10.60
CA GLY A 235 -4.69 -30.85 -10.89
C GLY A 235 -4.74 -31.16 -12.39
N GLY A 236 -3.95 -32.13 -12.85
CA GLY A 236 -3.97 -32.64 -14.20
C GLY A 236 -3.79 -31.52 -15.26
N ASP A 237 -4.72 -31.45 -16.23
CA ASP A 237 -4.67 -30.47 -17.32
C ASP A 237 -4.79 -29.02 -16.85
N ASN A 238 -5.42 -28.76 -15.68
CA ASN A 238 -5.52 -27.44 -15.10
C ASN A 238 -4.14 -26.84 -14.76
N ALA A 239 -3.16 -27.68 -14.47
CA ALA A 239 -1.77 -27.27 -14.20
C ALA A 239 -1.08 -26.62 -15.44
N CYS A 240 -1.66 -26.74 -16.63
CA CYS A 240 -1.18 -26.07 -17.82
C CYS A 240 -1.72 -24.63 -17.98
N VAL A 241 -2.64 -24.20 -17.12
CA VAL A 241 -3.21 -22.83 -17.10
C VAL A 241 -2.44 -21.98 -16.12
N LEU A 242 -1.71 -20.98 -16.62
CA LEU A 242 -0.72 -20.22 -15.84
C LEU A 242 -1.30 -19.52 -14.61
N HIS A 243 -2.49 -18.92 -14.71
CA HIS A 243 -3.19 -18.26 -13.61
C HIS A 243 -4.54 -18.93 -13.34
N TYR A 244 -4.48 -20.24 -13.07
CA TYR A 244 -5.66 -21.03 -12.72
C TYR A 244 -6.07 -20.76 -11.27
N THR A 245 -7.10 -19.97 -11.05
CA THR A 245 -7.61 -19.60 -9.72
C THR A 245 -9.01 -20.14 -9.43
N ALA A 246 -9.60 -20.91 -10.33
CA ALA A 246 -10.91 -21.51 -10.10
C ALA A 246 -10.89 -22.57 -8.99
N ASN A 247 -9.87 -23.40 -8.94
CA ASN A 247 -9.61 -24.39 -7.90
C ASN A 247 -10.84 -25.25 -7.57
N THR A 248 -11.52 -25.81 -8.59
CA THR A 248 -12.82 -26.46 -8.40
C THR A 248 -12.86 -27.93 -8.84
N ALA A 249 -11.81 -28.42 -9.48
CA ALA A 249 -11.79 -29.78 -10.03
C ALA A 249 -11.43 -30.81 -8.96
N PRO A 250 -11.98 -32.06 -9.08
CA PRO A 250 -11.54 -33.19 -8.26
C PRO A 250 -10.16 -33.68 -8.74
N LEU A 251 -9.29 -34.04 -7.81
CA LEU A 251 -7.98 -34.60 -8.07
C LEU A 251 -8.13 -36.11 -8.35
N GLN A 252 -7.50 -36.59 -9.42
CA GLN A 252 -7.49 -38.00 -9.80
C GLN A 252 -6.20 -38.70 -9.37
N ASP A 253 -6.25 -40.01 -9.23
CA ASP A 253 -5.04 -40.79 -8.99
C ASP A 253 -4.12 -40.71 -10.22
N GLY A 254 -2.85 -40.37 -9.97
CA GLY A 254 -1.85 -40.13 -11.05
C GLY A 254 -1.77 -38.72 -11.61
N ASP A 255 -2.65 -37.80 -11.21
CA ASP A 255 -2.53 -36.42 -11.57
C ASP A 255 -1.26 -35.76 -11.01
N LEU A 256 -0.66 -34.87 -11.81
CA LEU A 256 0.28 -33.88 -11.27
C LEU A 256 -0.49 -32.72 -10.66
N LEU A 257 -0.13 -32.33 -9.46
CA LEU A 257 -0.72 -31.17 -8.77
C LEU A 257 0.29 -30.03 -8.72
N LEU A 258 -0.05 -28.90 -9.39
CA LEU A 258 0.68 -27.65 -9.28
C LEU A 258 0.06 -26.80 -8.16
N ILE A 259 0.90 -26.29 -7.27
CA ILE A 259 0.50 -25.33 -6.24
C ILE A 259 1.39 -24.10 -6.35
N ASP A 260 0.78 -22.94 -6.53
CA ASP A 260 1.42 -21.64 -6.44
C ASP A 260 0.68 -20.78 -5.40
N ALA A 261 1.26 -20.67 -4.22
CA ALA A 261 0.68 -19.96 -3.09
C ALA A 261 1.77 -19.40 -2.17
N GLY A 262 1.52 -18.21 -1.66
CA GLY A 262 2.39 -17.56 -0.68
C GLY A 262 1.59 -16.67 0.25
N CYS A 263 2.03 -16.55 1.52
CA CYS A 263 1.32 -15.73 2.50
C CYS A 263 1.72 -14.25 2.43
N SER A 264 0.79 -13.38 2.84
CA SER A 264 1.03 -11.95 3.08
C SER A 264 1.18 -11.69 4.57
N LEU A 265 2.34 -11.16 4.97
CA LEU A 265 2.57 -10.58 6.30
C LEU A 265 2.40 -9.05 6.22
N GLU A 266 2.04 -8.44 7.36
CA GLU A 266 2.02 -6.97 7.50
C GLU A 266 3.42 -6.36 7.48
#